data_6397c5a3094254719700ec1854fb32ff
#
_entry.id   6397c5a3094254719700ec1854fb32ff
#
_cell.length_a   1.000
_cell.length_b   1.000
_cell.length_c   1.000
_cell.angle_alpha   90.00
_cell.angle_beta   90.00
_cell.angle_gamma   90.00
#
_symmetry.space_group_name_H-M   'P 1'
#
loop_
_entity.id
_entity.type
_entity.pdbx_description
1 polymer ?
#
loop_
_entity_poly.entity_id
_entity_poly.type
_entity_poly.pdbx_seq_one_letter_code
_entity_poly.pdbx_strand_id
1 'polypeptide(L)'
;MKSRIAIALSFITILAVPFAYGQSGSASPVMMGRVDIPFKFMVAKKEMPAGKYEVVREEGQGSHLLLRNMQANTSIYVSVIERLAETDPSQKHGARVVFDTVGDQKFLSEFWPADKGDGYLLGINKGEQKHEVVEQK
;
A
#
# COMPACT_ATOMS: atom_id res chain seq x y z
N MET A 1 24.61 22.26 -77.41
CA MET A 1 25.06 21.58 -76.16
C MET A 1 23.88 21.36 -75.24
N LYS A 2 23.46 20.14 -75.14
CA LYS A 2 22.29 19.75 -74.29
C LYS A 2 22.80 19.13 -73.03
N SER A 3 22.74 19.87 -71.93
CA SER A 3 23.06 19.36 -70.62
C SER A 3 21.86 18.55 -70.07
N ARG A 4 22.04 17.26 -69.83
CA ARG A 4 21.03 16.40 -69.20
C ARG A 4 21.36 16.35 -67.71
N ILE A 5 20.57 17.05 -66.94
CA ILE A 5 20.60 16.94 -65.48
C ILE A 5 19.76 15.71 -65.08
N ALA A 6 20.45 14.69 -64.60
CA ALA A 6 19.79 13.53 -64.01
C ALA A 6 19.48 13.83 -62.53
N ILE A 7 18.19 13.96 -62.21
CA ILE A 7 17.74 14.08 -60.84
C ILE A 7 17.62 12.68 -60.27
N ALA A 8 18.54 12.32 -59.39
CA ALA A 8 18.42 11.10 -58.62
C ALA A 8 17.43 11.32 -57.45
N LEU A 9 16.25 10.71 -57.57
CA LEU A 9 15.28 10.67 -56.48
C LEU A 9 15.76 9.62 -55.48
N SER A 10 16.31 10.08 -54.35
CA SER A 10 16.60 9.24 -53.21
C SER A 10 15.31 8.94 -52.46
N PHE A 11 14.81 7.71 -52.56
CA PHE A 11 13.72 7.20 -51.71
C PHE A 11 14.28 6.94 -50.33
N ILE A 12 13.99 7.82 -49.38
CA ILE A 12 14.22 7.51 -47.94
C ILE A 12 13.10 6.64 -47.48
N THR A 13 13.34 5.33 -47.35
CA THR A 13 12.45 4.40 -46.69
C THR A 13 12.54 4.62 -45.20
N ILE A 14 11.56 5.32 -44.63
CA ILE A 14 11.39 5.42 -43.18
C ILE A 14 10.86 4.10 -42.70
N LEU A 15 11.73 3.28 -42.11
CA LEU A 15 11.34 2.10 -41.33
C LEU A 15 10.64 2.61 -40.07
N ALA A 16 9.32 2.58 -40.05
CA ALA A 16 8.52 2.77 -38.85
C ALA A 16 8.74 1.53 -37.97
N VAL A 17 9.60 1.65 -36.96
CA VAL A 17 9.71 0.67 -35.91
C VAL A 17 8.45 0.82 -35.03
N PRO A 18 7.59 -0.17 -34.91
CA PRO A 18 6.52 -0.11 -33.94
C PRO A 18 7.11 -0.17 -32.54
N PHE A 19 7.10 0.96 -31.84
CA PHE A 19 7.31 0.93 -30.41
C PHE A 19 6.16 0.13 -29.80
N ALA A 20 6.41 -1.13 -29.52
CA ALA A 20 5.55 -1.91 -28.64
C ALA A 20 5.66 -1.27 -27.25
N TYR A 21 4.75 -0.36 -26.95
CA TYR A 21 4.52 0.05 -25.57
C TYR A 21 4.03 -1.21 -24.86
N GLY A 22 4.95 -1.85 -24.14
CA GLY A 22 4.61 -2.89 -23.21
C GLY A 22 3.61 -2.28 -22.23
N GLN A 23 2.36 -2.70 -22.30
CA GLN A 23 1.39 -2.43 -21.25
C GLN A 23 1.93 -3.14 -20.02
N SER A 24 2.60 -2.39 -19.14
CA SER A 24 2.83 -2.83 -17.78
C SER A 24 1.44 -3.04 -17.21
N GLY A 25 1.03 -4.30 -17.09
CA GLY A 25 -0.22 -4.63 -16.44
C GLY A 25 -0.18 -4.02 -15.05
N SER A 26 -0.93 -2.93 -14.86
CA SER A 26 -1.12 -2.35 -13.55
C SER A 26 -1.85 -3.39 -12.74
N ALA A 27 -1.12 -4.10 -11.88
CA ALA A 27 -1.73 -4.99 -10.91
C ALA A 27 -2.73 -4.18 -10.10
N SER A 28 -3.99 -4.60 -10.13
CA SER A 28 -5.05 -3.88 -9.43
C SER A 28 -4.82 -3.98 -7.92
N PRO A 29 -4.86 -2.87 -7.19
CA PRO A 29 -4.69 -2.90 -5.74
C PRO A 29 -5.81 -3.72 -5.09
N VAL A 30 -5.44 -4.59 -4.16
CA VAL A 30 -6.38 -5.42 -3.39
C VAL A 30 -6.73 -4.72 -2.10
N MET A 31 -8.01 -4.39 -1.93
CA MET A 31 -8.53 -3.86 -0.67
C MET A 31 -8.43 -4.94 0.42
N MET A 32 -7.71 -4.64 1.49
CA MET A 32 -7.54 -5.54 2.64
C MET A 32 -8.53 -5.25 3.76
N GLY A 33 -8.97 -4.02 3.91
CA GLY A 33 -9.94 -3.61 4.92
C GLY A 33 -10.06 -2.09 5.07
N ARG A 34 -11.05 -1.69 5.85
CA ARG A 34 -11.28 -0.31 6.26
C ARG A 34 -11.36 -0.23 7.77
N VAL A 35 -10.77 0.78 8.34
CA VAL A 35 -10.80 1.03 9.78
C VAL A 35 -11.00 2.52 10.06
N ASP A 36 -11.76 2.83 11.12
CA ASP A 36 -11.94 4.21 11.59
C ASP A 36 -11.08 4.39 12.85
N ILE A 37 -10.02 5.17 12.74
CA ILE A 37 -9.05 5.37 13.81
C ILE A 37 -9.36 6.70 14.49
N PRO A 38 -9.80 6.69 15.76
CA PRO A 38 -10.32 7.89 16.41
C PRO A 38 -9.25 8.84 16.96
N PHE A 39 -7.98 8.53 16.80
CA PHE A 39 -6.86 9.32 17.31
C PHE A 39 -5.73 9.43 16.27
N LYS A 40 -4.87 10.41 16.42
CA LYS A 40 -3.63 10.50 15.66
C LYS A 40 -2.62 9.46 16.15
N PHE A 41 -1.81 8.94 15.24
CA PHE A 41 -0.87 7.87 15.52
C PHE A 41 0.41 7.99 14.70
N MET A 42 1.41 7.23 15.08
CA MET A 42 2.69 7.18 14.40
C MET A 42 2.79 5.93 13.53
N VAL A 43 3.27 6.12 12.31
CA VAL A 43 3.74 5.05 11.43
C VAL A 43 5.19 5.31 11.14
N ALA A 44 6.08 4.46 11.64
CA ALA A 44 7.51 4.73 11.64
C ALA A 44 7.81 6.09 12.31
N LYS A 45 8.28 7.07 11.54
CA LYS A 45 8.59 8.42 12.03
C LYS A 45 7.58 9.48 11.61
N LYS A 46 6.47 9.07 10.96
CA LYS A 46 5.46 9.99 10.44
C LYS A 46 4.21 9.94 11.31
N GLU A 47 3.72 11.11 11.71
CA GLU A 47 2.43 11.25 12.36
C GLU A 47 1.30 11.21 11.32
N MET A 48 0.31 10.37 11.58
CA MET A 48 -0.88 10.24 10.78
C MET A 48 -2.10 10.74 11.54
N PRO A 49 -3.01 11.48 10.88
CA PRO A 49 -4.21 12.02 11.54
C PRO A 49 -5.21 10.92 11.88
N ALA A 50 -6.11 11.21 12.83
CA ALA A 50 -7.33 10.43 13.02
C ALA A 50 -8.17 10.42 11.74
N GLY A 51 -8.97 9.39 11.54
CA GLY A 51 -9.89 9.31 10.42
C GLY A 51 -10.14 7.90 9.88
N LYS A 52 -10.83 7.85 8.75
CA LYS A 52 -11.14 6.60 8.06
C LYS A 52 -9.99 6.21 7.13
N TYR A 53 -9.48 5.01 7.31
CA TYR A 53 -8.36 4.47 6.55
C TYR A 53 -8.79 3.26 5.73
N GLU A 54 -8.28 3.19 4.53
CA GLU A 54 -8.23 1.97 3.72
C GLU A 54 -6.84 1.36 3.82
N VAL A 55 -6.78 0.06 3.99
CA VAL A 55 -5.55 -0.72 3.90
C VAL A 55 -5.58 -1.51 2.61
N VAL A 56 -4.59 -1.28 1.78
CA VAL A 56 -4.51 -1.81 0.42
C VAL A 56 -3.19 -2.53 0.23
N ARG A 57 -3.23 -3.66 -0.45
CA ARG A 57 -2.03 -4.36 -0.94
C ARG A 57 -1.94 -4.19 -2.44
N GLU A 58 -0.82 -3.70 -2.92
CA GLU A 58 -0.50 -3.65 -4.33
C GLU A 58 0.23 -4.93 -4.76
N GLU A 59 -0.19 -5.53 -5.85
CA GLU A 59 0.53 -6.68 -6.43
C GLU A 59 1.94 -6.25 -6.85
N GLY A 60 2.93 -7.10 -6.59
CA GLY A 60 4.33 -6.80 -6.87
C GLY A 60 5.05 -6.02 -5.76
N GLN A 61 4.32 -5.46 -4.79
CA GLN A 61 4.85 -4.79 -3.59
C GLN A 61 4.77 -5.70 -2.36
N GLY A 62 5.08 -6.98 -2.51
CA GLY A 62 4.76 -8.08 -1.61
C GLY A 62 5.06 -7.92 -0.12
N SER A 63 5.88 -6.96 0.27
CA SER A 63 6.26 -6.71 1.67
C SER A 63 5.74 -5.37 2.22
N HIS A 64 4.82 -4.71 1.52
CA HIS A 64 4.27 -3.43 1.94
C HIS A 64 2.74 -3.41 1.88
N LEU A 65 2.14 -2.67 2.80
CA LEU A 65 0.74 -2.26 2.75
C LEU A 65 0.67 -0.76 2.56
N LEU A 66 -0.31 -0.30 1.81
CA LEU A 66 -0.63 1.13 1.68
C LEU A 66 -1.75 1.48 2.65
N LEU A 67 -1.49 2.37 3.58
CA LEU A 67 -2.48 3.02 4.43
C LEU A 67 -2.92 4.33 3.77
N ARG A 68 -4.20 4.46 3.43
CA ARG A 68 -4.76 5.65 2.80
C ARG A 68 -5.83 6.26 3.68
N ASN A 69 -5.64 7.50 4.11
CA ASN A 69 -6.68 8.26 4.78
C ASN A 69 -7.70 8.78 3.76
N MET A 70 -8.96 8.40 3.92
CA MET A 70 -10.03 8.75 2.99
C MET A 70 -10.47 10.21 3.07
N GLN A 71 -10.20 10.87 4.18
CA GLN A 71 -10.67 12.24 4.47
C GLN A 71 -9.56 13.28 4.26
N ALA A 72 -8.34 12.97 4.69
CA ALA A 72 -7.21 13.90 4.65
C ALA A 72 -6.36 13.79 3.38
N ASN A 73 -6.70 12.90 2.46
CA ASN A 73 -5.94 12.63 1.21
C ASN A 73 -4.44 12.39 1.45
N THR A 74 -4.12 11.73 2.54
CA THR A 74 -2.76 11.30 2.90
C THR A 74 -2.64 9.80 2.83
N SER A 75 -1.49 9.32 2.41
CA SER A 75 -1.19 7.89 2.40
C SER A 75 0.25 7.63 2.81
N ILE A 76 0.50 6.42 3.28
CA ILE A 76 1.83 5.97 3.66
C ILE A 76 1.97 4.47 3.36
N TYR A 77 3.13 4.08 2.81
CA TYR A 77 3.51 2.68 2.71
C TYR A 77 4.10 2.20 4.03
N VAL A 78 3.63 1.05 4.48
CA VAL A 78 4.07 0.41 5.72
C VAL A 78 4.67 -0.94 5.39
N SER A 79 5.90 -1.17 5.82
CA SER A 79 6.54 -2.48 5.64
C SER A 79 5.89 -3.54 6.51
N VAL A 80 5.64 -4.69 5.91
CA VAL A 80 5.24 -5.91 6.65
C VAL A 80 6.50 -6.57 7.20
N ILE A 81 6.58 -6.69 8.51
CA ILE A 81 7.71 -7.32 9.20
C ILE A 81 7.51 -8.83 9.24
N GLU A 82 6.29 -9.25 9.60
CA GLU A 82 5.94 -10.66 9.77
C GLU A 82 4.45 -10.89 9.50
N ARG A 83 4.09 -12.09 9.09
CA ARG A 83 2.69 -12.55 9.07
C ARG A 83 2.36 -13.21 10.39
N LEU A 84 1.20 -12.84 10.93
CA LEU A 84 0.70 -13.33 12.21
C LEU A 84 -0.44 -14.30 11.97
N ALA A 85 -0.54 -15.34 12.80
CA ALA A 85 -1.67 -16.26 12.78
C ALA A 85 -2.65 -15.92 13.91
N GLU A 86 -3.95 -16.01 13.62
CA GLU A 86 -5.00 -15.90 14.64
C GLU A 86 -4.94 -17.08 15.59
N THR A 87 -4.99 -16.80 16.89
CA THR A 87 -4.98 -17.83 17.93
C THR A 87 -6.30 -18.60 18.03
N ASP A 88 -7.41 -17.95 17.68
CA ASP A 88 -8.73 -18.56 17.63
C ASP A 88 -9.43 -18.26 16.31
N PRO A 89 -9.17 -19.04 15.25
CA PRO A 89 -9.75 -18.80 13.94
C PRO A 89 -11.26 -19.08 13.87
N SER A 90 -11.88 -19.59 14.92
CA SER A 90 -13.33 -19.80 15.00
C SER A 90 -14.09 -18.50 15.23
N GLN A 91 -13.45 -17.48 15.79
CA GLN A 91 -14.04 -16.17 16.01
C GLN A 91 -13.99 -15.33 14.74
N LYS A 92 -15.14 -14.78 14.39
CA LYS A 92 -15.24 -13.81 13.29
C LYS A 92 -15.04 -12.40 13.84
N HIS A 93 -14.11 -11.69 13.25
CA HIS A 93 -13.79 -10.31 13.62
C HIS A 93 -13.93 -9.40 12.42
N GLY A 94 -14.28 -8.14 12.68
CA GLY A 94 -14.10 -7.07 11.71
C GLY A 94 -12.62 -6.79 11.44
N ALA A 95 -12.33 -5.95 10.45
CA ALA A 95 -10.97 -5.46 10.26
C ALA A 95 -10.51 -4.72 11.53
N ARG A 96 -9.31 -5.02 12.01
CA ARG A 96 -8.79 -4.41 13.23
C ARG A 96 -7.34 -3.98 13.09
N VAL A 97 -7.00 -2.94 13.82
CA VAL A 97 -5.64 -2.38 13.92
C VAL A 97 -5.22 -2.42 15.37
N VAL A 98 -3.99 -2.79 15.62
CA VAL A 98 -3.39 -2.79 16.96
C VAL A 98 -2.34 -1.68 17.03
N PHE A 99 -2.40 -0.93 18.11
CA PHE A 99 -1.44 0.13 18.42
C PHE A 99 -0.68 -0.20 19.69
N ASP A 100 0.60 0.12 19.68
CA ASP A 100 1.42 0.14 20.87
C ASP A 100 1.42 1.57 21.43
N THR A 101 1.02 1.72 22.68
CA THR A 101 1.09 3.01 23.37
C THR A 101 2.39 3.09 24.16
N VAL A 102 3.20 4.06 23.83
CA VAL A 102 4.45 4.38 24.54
C VAL A 102 4.38 5.83 24.99
N GLY A 103 4.24 6.05 26.30
CA GLY A 103 3.94 7.39 26.83
C GLY A 103 2.60 7.89 26.29
N ASP A 104 2.60 9.07 25.68
CA ASP A 104 1.40 9.69 25.09
C ASP A 104 1.25 9.39 23.59
N GLN A 105 2.15 8.61 23.00
CA GLN A 105 2.14 8.30 21.57
C GLN A 105 1.63 6.89 21.31
N LYS A 106 0.85 6.79 20.23
CA LYS A 106 0.33 5.53 19.71
C LYS A 106 1.05 5.20 18.41
N PHE A 107 1.62 4.00 18.34
CA PHE A 107 2.35 3.50 17.18
C PHE A 107 1.59 2.36 16.54
N LEU A 108 1.43 2.41 15.23
CA LEU A 108 0.83 1.31 14.48
C LEU A 108 1.71 0.06 14.63
N SER A 109 1.11 -1.03 15.12
CA SER A 109 1.79 -2.29 15.39
C SER A 109 1.32 -3.41 14.48
N GLU A 110 0.00 -3.62 14.37
CA GLU A 110 -0.56 -4.73 13.60
C GLU A 110 -1.79 -4.32 12.79
N PHE A 111 -2.03 -5.04 11.70
CA PHE A 111 -3.27 -4.99 10.95
C PHE A 111 -3.82 -6.41 10.72
N TRP A 112 -5.10 -6.58 10.96
CA TRP A 112 -5.83 -7.83 10.79
C TRP A 112 -7.02 -7.59 9.86
N PRO A 113 -7.04 -8.17 8.65
CA PRO A 113 -8.21 -8.13 7.78
C PRO A 113 -9.42 -8.82 8.40
N ALA A 114 -10.63 -8.39 8.02
CA ALA A 114 -11.85 -9.04 8.48
C ALA A 114 -11.92 -10.50 8.04
N ASP A 115 -12.38 -11.37 8.94
CA ASP A 115 -12.63 -12.80 8.69
C ASP A 115 -11.45 -13.56 8.06
N LYS A 116 -10.23 -13.08 8.28
CA LYS A 116 -8.99 -13.76 7.89
C LYS A 116 -8.31 -14.34 9.11
N GLY A 117 -7.75 -15.53 8.93
CA GLY A 117 -6.98 -16.20 9.97
C GLY A 117 -5.54 -15.72 10.10
N ASP A 118 -5.18 -14.68 9.37
CA ASP A 118 -3.85 -14.10 9.38
C ASP A 118 -3.87 -12.58 9.44
N GLY A 119 -2.85 -12.03 10.10
CA GLY A 119 -2.60 -10.61 10.22
C GLY A 119 -1.18 -10.24 9.81
N TYR A 120 -0.85 -8.99 10.01
CA TYR A 120 0.44 -8.43 9.60
C TYR A 120 1.05 -7.62 10.74
N LEU A 121 2.26 -7.98 11.13
CA LEU A 121 3.08 -7.16 12.02
C LEU A 121 3.70 -6.02 11.21
N LEU A 122 3.42 -4.80 11.61
CA LEU A 122 3.81 -3.58 10.89
C LEU A 122 4.82 -2.72 11.67
N GLY A 123 4.92 -2.91 12.98
CA GLY A 123 5.83 -2.17 13.82
C GLY A 123 6.23 -2.92 15.07
N ILE A 124 7.47 -2.74 15.48
CA ILE A 124 7.99 -3.25 16.75
C ILE A 124 8.49 -2.04 17.54
N ASN A 125 7.88 -1.80 18.69
CA ASN A 125 8.26 -0.72 19.58
C ASN A 125 8.96 -1.29 20.82
N LYS A 126 10.04 -0.66 21.22
CA LYS A 126 10.81 -1.07 22.40
C LYS A 126 10.32 -0.31 23.63
N GLY A 127 10.19 -1.00 24.75
CA GLY A 127 9.80 -0.43 26.03
C GLY A 127 8.54 -1.07 26.60
N GLU A 128 8.05 -0.49 27.69
CA GLU A 128 6.79 -0.92 28.29
C GLU A 128 5.63 -0.48 27.39
N GLN A 129 4.88 -1.43 26.85
CA GLN A 129 3.86 -1.22 25.83
C GLN A 129 2.49 -1.61 26.38
N LYS A 130 1.50 -0.78 26.04
CA LYS A 130 0.10 -1.11 26.20
C LYS A 130 -0.54 -1.24 24.83
N HIS A 131 -1.12 -2.40 24.55
CA HIS A 131 -1.83 -2.63 23.29
C HIS A 131 -3.22 -2.02 23.33
N GLU A 132 -3.57 -1.31 22.26
CA GLU A 132 -4.92 -0.80 22.04
C GLU A 132 -5.44 -1.29 20.68
N VAL A 133 -6.61 -1.91 20.68
CA VAL A 133 -7.24 -2.50 19.50
C VAL A 133 -8.39 -1.63 19.03
N VAL A 134 -8.36 -1.26 17.75
CA VAL A 134 -9.48 -0.59 17.07
C VAL A 134 -10.06 -1.58 16.07
N GLU A 135 -11.30 -1.98 16.30
CA GLU A 135 -12.02 -2.96 15.48
C GLU A 135 -13.24 -2.32 14.82
N GLN A 136 -13.45 -2.63 13.54
CA GLN A 136 -14.66 -2.28 12.82
C GLN A 136 -15.73 -3.37 13.05
N LYS A 137 -16.92 -2.92 13.41
CA LYS A 137 -18.12 -3.76 13.57
C LYS A 137 -18.80 -3.99 12.22
#